data_b3b195af15568f310e1d3510e6cc5ccf
#
_entry.id   b3b195af15568f310e1d3510e6cc5ccf
#
_cell.length_a   1.000
_cell.length_b   1.000
_cell.length_c   1.000
_cell.angle_alpha   90.00
_cell.angle_beta   90.00
_cell.angle_gamma   90.00
#
_symmetry.space_group_name_H-M   'P 1'
#
loop_
_entity.id
_entity.type
_entity.pdbx_description
1 polymer ?
#
loop_
_entity_poly.entity_id
_entity_poly.type
_entity_poly.pdbx_seq_one_letter_code
_entity_poly.pdbx_strand_id
1 'polypeptide(L)'
;LASMVGHATLREQVMGTDLYRASTSQELAQMKILLARELTAGAFGLSTGLEYEAAHFSTTEEIIDLARVAAAAKGFYISHVRDEASRTFDSFDEVLRIGREAELPVEITHIKMGSTSVWHQAAKSMPELFERARREGVDLKADVYPYTFWHSTIRVIVPDRDYFNPQKVEQALAENGGAQNIRIVNYAPEAALAGKTLAEIATHWQVTPVEAYMRIVKATGGADGPNEQDVNVLGTSMSEDDVSWFIANPEIMFCTDGALHGAHPRGAGSYPRILGHYVREQKLLPLELAIHKMTGLPAAQLHLA
;
A
#
# COMPACT_ATOMS: atom_id res chain seq x y z
N LEU A 1 7.65 -17.95 10.68
CA LEU A 1 6.74 -17.20 9.81
C LEU A 1 5.67 -16.53 10.69
N ALA A 2 5.55 -15.21 10.60
CA ALA A 2 4.45 -14.46 11.20
C ALA A 2 3.38 -14.21 10.12
N SER A 3 2.10 -14.36 10.46
CA SER A 3 1.00 -14.15 9.51
C SER A 3 -0.06 -13.23 10.11
N MET A 4 -0.66 -12.41 9.25
CA MET A 4 -1.80 -11.55 9.57
C MET A 4 -3.07 -12.11 8.94
N VAL A 5 -4.22 -11.76 9.49
CA VAL A 5 -5.52 -12.07 8.87
C VAL A 5 -5.88 -10.95 7.90
N GLY A 6 -6.00 -11.28 6.62
CA GLY A 6 -6.33 -10.32 5.57
C GLY A 6 -7.81 -9.94 5.58
N HIS A 7 -8.13 -8.66 5.71
CA HIS A 7 -9.50 -8.12 5.67
C HIS A 7 -10.21 -8.45 4.34
N ALA A 8 -9.52 -8.28 3.20
CA ALA A 8 -10.07 -8.63 1.89
C ALA A 8 -10.55 -10.09 1.85
N THR A 9 -9.72 -11.01 2.38
CA THR A 9 -10.08 -12.44 2.47
C THR A 9 -11.30 -12.69 3.35
N LEU A 10 -11.43 -11.95 4.47
CA LEU A 10 -12.64 -12.04 5.32
C LEU A 10 -13.89 -11.59 4.55
N ARG A 11 -13.80 -10.47 3.83
CA ARG A 11 -14.89 -9.96 2.99
C ARG A 11 -15.27 -10.96 1.90
N GLU A 12 -14.29 -11.49 1.16
CA GLU A 12 -14.50 -12.47 0.10
C GLU A 12 -15.18 -13.75 0.62
N GLN A 13 -14.74 -14.25 1.78
CA GLN A 13 -15.35 -15.45 2.40
C GLN A 13 -16.80 -15.23 2.84
N VAL A 14 -17.16 -14.03 3.29
CA VAL A 14 -18.47 -13.72 3.85
C VAL A 14 -19.43 -13.15 2.80
N MET A 15 -18.94 -12.28 1.94
CA MET A 15 -19.74 -11.53 0.96
C MET A 15 -19.66 -12.12 -0.46
N GLY A 16 -18.73 -13.06 -0.69
CA GLY A 16 -18.48 -13.63 -2.03
C GLY A 16 -17.98 -12.58 -3.00
N THR A 17 -18.67 -12.39 -4.12
CA THR A 17 -18.33 -11.40 -5.16
C THR A 17 -18.98 -10.04 -4.94
N ASP A 18 -19.86 -9.88 -3.93
CA ASP A 18 -20.60 -8.63 -3.67
C ASP A 18 -19.77 -7.65 -2.81
N LEU A 19 -18.58 -7.28 -3.31
CA LEU A 19 -17.58 -6.51 -2.58
C LEU A 19 -17.69 -4.99 -2.79
N TYR A 20 -18.53 -4.53 -3.71
CA TYR A 20 -18.66 -3.13 -4.13
C TYR A 20 -19.61 -2.30 -3.23
N ARG A 21 -19.71 -2.67 -1.96
CA ARG A 21 -20.52 -2.02 -0.93
C ARG A 21 -19.93 -2.21 0.46
N ALA A 22 -20.40 -1.44 1.43
CA ALA A 22 -20.15 -1.72 2.84
C ALA A 22 -20.77 -3.07 3.24
N SER A 23 -20.18 -3.73 4.23
CA SER A 23 -20.77 -4.95 4.82
C SER A 23 -22.03 -4.61 5.62
N THR A 24 -22.97 -5.56 5.69
CA THR A 24 -24.08 -5.50 6.62
C THR A 24 -23.61 -5.87 8.02
N SER A 25 -24.41 -5.55 9.05
CA SER A 25 -24.11 -5.94 10.43
C SER A 25 -23.97 -7.47 10.62
N GLN A 26 -24.72 -8.28 9.83
CA GLN A 26 -24.63 -9.73 9.87
C GLN A 26 -23.31 -10.21 9.25
N GLU A 27 -22.91 -9.66 8.11
CA GLU A 27 -21.62 -9.97 7.47
C GLU A 27 -20.45 -9.58 8.34
N LEU A 28 -20.50 -8.38 8.94
CA LEU A 28 -19.48 -7.94 9.89
C LEU A 28 -19.38 -8.89 11.10
N ALA A 29 -20.49 -9.34 11.64
CA ALA A 29 -20.49 -10.32 12.74
C ALA A 29 -19.82 -11.64 12.31
N GLN A 30 -20.05 -12.11 11.10
CA GLN A 30 -19.39 -13.31 10.56
C GLN A 30 -17.88 -13.09 10.36
N MET A 31 -17.45 -11.96 9.81
CA MET A 31 -16.04 -11.60 9.69
C MET A 31 -15.33 -11.55 11.05
N LYS A 32 -15.98 -11.00 12.09
CA LYS A 32 -15.45 -11.00 13.47
C LYS A 32 -15.22 -12.41 14.01
N ILE A 33 -16.13 -13.36 13.75
CA ILE A 33 -15.99 -14.76 14.18
C ILE A 33 -14.79 -15.41 13.45
N LEU A 34 -14.66 -15.22 12.14
CA LEU A 34 -13.55 -15.76 11.37
C LEU A 34 -12.22 -15.17 11.85
N LEU A 35 -12.14 -13.85 12.03
CA LEU A 35 -10.95 -13.18 12.55
C LEU A 35 -10.53 -13.72 13.93
N ALA A 36 -11.48 -13.85 14.86
CA ALA A 36 -11.20 -14.38 16.20
C ALA A 36 -10.67 -15.81 16.16
N ARG A 37 -11.19 -16.65 15.25
CA ARG A 37 -10.70 -18.01 15.03
C ARG A 37 -9.23 -18.03 14.57
N GLU A 38 -8.88 -17.22 13.58
CA GLU A 38 -7.54 -17.18 13.04
C GLU A 38 -6.53 -16.58 14.04
N LEU A 39 -6.94 -15.59 14.81
CA LEU A 39 -6.12 -15.04 15.91
C LEU A 39 -5.86 -16.10 16.99
N THR A 40 -6.87 -16.90 17.32
CA THR A 40 -6.71 -18.04 18.26
C THR A 40 -5.77 -19.11 17.69
N ALA A 41 -5.73 -19.27 16.36
CA ALA A 41 -4.81 -20.18 15.68
C ALA A 41 -3.37 -19.66 15.58
N GLY A 42 -3.10 -18.43 16.01
CA GLY A 42 -1.76 -17.86 16.11
C GLY A 42 -1.44 -16.75 15.09
N ALA A 43 -2.44 -16.18 14.43
CA ALA A 43 -2.23 -14.96 13.63
C ALA A 43 -1.91 -13.77 14.54
N PHE A 44 -1.03 -12.85 14.06
CA PHE A 44 -0.51 -11.74 14.85
C PHE A 44 -1.43 -10.52 14.89
N GLY A 45 -2.42 -10.43 14.00
CA GLY A 45 -3.32 -9.28 13.96
C GLY A 45 -4.13 -9.23 12.67
N LEU A 46 -4.68 -8.05 12.38
CA LEU A 46 -5.48 -7.74 11.22
C LEU A 46 -4.66 -6.95 10.19
N SER A 47 -4.69 -7.36 8.91
CA SER A 47 -4.13 -6.58 7.81
C SER A 47 -5.20 -6.11 6.83
N THR A 48 -5.01 -4.92 6.27
CA THR A 48 -5.89 -4.38 5.22
C THR A 48 -5.09 -3.90 4.01
N GLY A 49 -5.74 -3.89 2.85
CA GLY A 49 -5.31 -3.20 1.65
C GLY A 49 -6.48 -2.38 1.14
N LEU A 50 -6.72 -1.21 1.77
CA LEU A 50 -7.93 -0.41 1.59
C LEU A 50 -8.00 0.27 0.23
N GLU A 51 -6.90 0.37 -0.49
CA GLU A 51 -6.86 0.86 -1.87
C GLU A 51 -7.40 -0.18 -2.87
N TYR A 52 -7.35 -1.48 -2.54
CA TYR A 52 -7.74 -2.55 -3.46
C TYR A 52 -9.24 -2.83 -3.45
N GLU A 53 -9.78 -3.31 -4.58
CA GLU A 53 -11.22 -3.43 -4.83
C GLU A 53 -11.98 -4.21 -3.75
N ALA A 54 -11.43 -5.32 -3.28
CA ALA A 54 -12.08 -6.15 -2.27
C ALA A 54 -12.32 -5.42 -0.93
N ALA A 55 -11.53 -4.39 -0.62
CA ALA A 55 -11.60 -3.64 0.63
C ALA A 55 -12.01 -2.17 0.47
N HIS A 56 -11.92 -1.61 -0.75
CA HIS A 56 -12.13 -0.19 -1.02
C HIS A 56 -13.45 0.36 -0.49
N PHE A 57 -14.52 -0.41 -0.63
CA PHE A 57 -15.88 -0.01 -0.24
C PHE A 57 -16.22 -0.27 1.23
N SER A 58 -15.25 -0.74 2.03
CA SER A 58 -15.43 -0.86 3.48
C SER A 58 -15.43 0.51 4.15
N THR A 59 -16.19 0.65 5.21
CA THR A 59 -16.17 1.85 6.05
C THR A 59 -15.05 1.78 7.09
N THR A 60 -14.62 2.92 7.58
CA THR A 60 -13.66 2.98 8.69
C THR A 60 -14.22 2.29 9.95
N GLU A 61 -15.53 2.38 10.18
CA GLU A 61 -16.22 1.72 11.29
C GLU A 61 -16.15 0.19 11.18
N GLU A 62 -16.26 -0.38 9.97
CA GLU A 62 -16.04 -1.82 9.73
C GLU A 62 -14.65 -2.25 10.18
N ILE A 63 -13.62 -1.46 9.80
CA ILE A 63 -12.23 -1.75 10.18
C ILE A 63 -12.02 -1.61 11.69
N ILE A 64 -12.54 -0.54 12.31
CA ILE A 64 -12.45 -0.34 13.78
C ILE A 64 -13.06 -1.51 14.53
N ASP A 65 -14.20 -1.97 14.08
CA ASP A 65 -14.91 -3.08 14.71
C ASP A 65 -14.13 -4.41 14.61
N LEU A 66 -13.47 -4.67 13.47
CA LEU A 66 -12.56 -5.80 13.30
C LEU A 66 -11.27 -5.62 14.11
N ALA A 67 -10.72 -4.41 14.13
CA ALA A 67 -9.52 -4.09 14.89
C ALA A 67 -9.71 -4.30 16.41
N ARG A 68 -10.92 -4.04 16.95
CA ARG A 68 -11.27 -4.35 18.35
C ARG A 68 -11.17 -5.87 18.65
N VAL A 69 -11.47 -6.72 17.67
CA VAL A 69 -11.28 -8.18 17.83
C VAL A 69 -9.79 -8.52 17.89
N ALA A 70 -8.97 -7.88 17.06
CA ALA A 70 -7.52 -8.03 17.10
C ALA A 70 -6.92 -7.49 18.41
N ALA A 71 -7.39 -6.34 18.91
CA ALA A 71 -6.99 -5.78 20.20
C ALA A 71 -7.26 -6.71 21.38
N ALA A 72 -8.45 -7.33 21.41
CA ALA A 72 -8.82 -8.30 22.45
C ALA A 72 -7.88 -9.53 22.45
N ALA A 73 -7.30 -9.89 21.31
CA ALA A 73 -6.29 -10.94 21.17
C ALA A 73 -4.86 -10.45 21.39
N LYS A 74 -4.64 -9.18 21.77
CA LYS A 74 -3.34 -8.52 21.91
C LYS A 74 -2.54 -8.48 20.59
N GLY A 75 -3.25 -8.45 19.46
CA GLY A 75 -2.67 -8.28 18.14
C GLY A 75 -2.51 -6.80 17.77
N PHE A 76 -2.08 -6.54 16.54
CA PHE A 76 -1.96 -5.20 15.98
C PHE A 76 -2.67 -5.09 14.62
N TYR A 77 -2.79 -3.87 14.13
CA TYR A 77 -3.35 -3.57 12.82
C TYR A 77 -2.26 -3.06 11.88
N ILE A 78 -2.20 -3.59 10.66
CA ILE A 78 -1.28 -3.14 9.62
C ILE A 78 -2.06 -2.83 8.33
N SER A 79 -1.72 -1.73 7.68
CA SER A 79 -2.47 -1.27 6.51
C SER A 79 -1.59 -0.83 5.34
N HIS A 80 -1.85 -1.41 4.16
CA HIS A 80 -1.80 -0.65 2.92
C HIS A 80 -3.00 0.30 2.95
N VAL A 81 -2.73 1.59 3.03
CA VAL A 81 -3.74 2.61 3.32
C VAL A 81 -4.74 2.81 2.17
N ARG A 82 -5.81 3.57 2.40
CA ARG A 82 -6.93 3.73 1.45
C ARG A 82 -6.58 4.53 0.20
N ASP A 83 -5.68 5.49 0.33
CA ASP A 83 -5.18 6.34 -0.74
C ASP A 83 -3.71 6.64 -0.46
N GLU A 84 -2.81 6.17 -1.32
CA GLU A 84 -1.39 6.44 -1.23
C GLU A 84 -0.98 7.66 -2.07
N ALA A 85 -1.94 8.26 -2.79
CA ALA A 85 -1.74 9.38 -3.72
C ALA A 85 -2.03 10.74 -3.05
N SER A 86 -2.88 11.56 -3.65
CA SER A 86 -3.12 12.95 -3.21
C SER A 86 -3.78 13.06 -1.83
N ARG A 87 -4.47 12.00 -1.37
CA ARG A 87 -5.13 11.94 -0.06
C ARG A 87 -4.38 11.04 0.95
N THR A 88 -3.09 10.85 0.77
CA THR A 88 -2.29 9.97 1.65
C THR A 88 -2.35 10.40 3.12
N PHE A 89 -2.39 11.70 3.42
CA PHE A 89 -2.49 12.19 4.80
C PHE A 89 -3.86 11.91 5.42
N ASP A 90 -4.96 11.98 4.66
CA ASP A 90 -6.29 11.57 5.14
C ASP A 90 -6.28 10.08 5.51
N SER A 91 -5.59 9.27 4.72
CA SER A 91 -5.45 7.83 4.98
C SER A 91 -4.60 7.54 6.21
N PHE A 92 -3.56 8.33 6.48
CA PHE A 92 -2.80 8.23 7.74
C PHE A 92 -3.66 8.61 8.95
N ASP A 93 -4.53 9.62 8.80
CA ASP A 93 -5.50 10.00 9.83
C ASP A 93 -6.52 8.88 10.09
N GLU A 94 -6.94 8.14 9.05
CA GLU A 94 -7.79 6.96 9.20
C GLU A 94 -7.09 5.88 10.03
N VAL A 95 -5.80 5.60 9.78
CA VAL A 95 -5.02 4.62 10.57
C VAL A 95 -4.91 5.05 12.03
N LEU A 96 -4.62 6.32 12.30
CA LEU A 96 -4.60 6.84 13.69
C LEU A 96 -5.96 6.72 14.37
N ARG A 97 -7.05 7.03 13.66
CA ARG A 97 -8.40 6.86 14.17
C ARG A 97 -8.70 5.41 14.54
N ILE A 98 -8.32 4.47 13.68
CA ILE A 98 -8.48 3.03 13.95
C ILE A 98 -7.70 2.64 15.20
N GLY A 99 -6.43 3.02 15.31
CA GLY A 99 -5.60 2.72 16.48
C GLY A 99 -6.18 3.27 17.78
N ARG A 100 -6.64 4.52 17.77
CA ARG A 100 -7.24 5.18 18.92
C ARG A 100 -8.56 4.55 19.35
N GLU A 101 -9.48 4.30 18.39
CA GLU A 101 -10.83 3.83 18.71
C GLU A 101 -10.90 2.32 18.99
N ALA A 102 -9.94 1.55 18.48
CA ALA A 102 -9.83 0.12 18.75
C ALA A 102 -8.80 -0.21 19.85
N GLU A 103 -8.05 0.79 20.34
CA GLU A 103 -7.06 0.67 21.43
C GLU A 103 -5.97 -0.40 21.13
N LEU A 104 -5.37 -0.37 19.91
CA LEU A 104 -4.32 -1.30 19.52
C LEU A 104 -3.18 -0.60 18.78
N PRO A 105 -1.96 -1.20 18.76
CA PRO A 105 -0.87 -0.72 17.91
C PRO A 105 -1.24 -0.77 16.44
N VAL A 106 -0.80 0.23 15.68
CA VAL A 106 -1.07 0.33 14.23
C VAL A 106 0.21 0.54 13.44
N GLU A 107 0.23 0.02 12.22
CA GLU A 107 1.35 0.13 11.29
C GLU A 107 0.88 0.57 9.91
N ILE A 108 1.53 1.60 9.37
CA ILE A 108 1.41 1.99 7.97
C ILE A 108 2.49 1.22 7.21
N THR A 109 2.10 0.18 6.46
CA THR A 109 3.08 -0.61 5.72
C THR A 109 3.48 0.05 4.40
N HIS A 110 4.74 -0.17 3.97
CA HIS A 110 5.35 0.36 2.75
C HIS A 110 4.96 1.82 2.46
N ILE A 111 5.09 2.67 3.50
CA ILE A 111 4.63 4.07 3.48
C ILE A 111 5.09 4.83 2.24
N LYS A 112 4.18 5.60 1.64
CA LYS A 112 4.43 6.34 0.40
C LYS A 112 3.89 7.77 0.45
N MET A 113 4.53 8.62 -0.34
CA MET A 113 4.04 9.92 -0.79
C MET A 113 3.68 9.78 -2.28
N GLY A 114 2.60 9.04 -2.59
CA GLY A 114 2.32 8.43 -3.88
C GLY A 114 1.88 9.38 -5.01
N SER A 115 1.78 10.70 -4.76
CA SER A 115 1.41 11.71 -5.75
C SER A 115 2.42 12.84 -5.80
N THR A 116 2.60 13.43 -6.99
CA THR A 116 3.44 14.63 -7.18
C THR A 116 3.03 15.80 -6.28
N SER A 117 1.77 15.89 -5.89
CA SER A 117 1.25 16.93 -4.99
C SER A 117 1.76 16.82 -3.55
N VAL A 118 2.23 15.64 -3.14
CA VAL A 118 2.74 15.37 -1.78
C VAL A 118 4.22 15.02 -1.75
N TRP A 119 4.90 14.95 -2.89
CA TRP A 119 6.34 14.74 -2.94
C TRP A 119 7.10 15.83 -2.18
N HIS A 120 8.27 15.50 -1.63
CA HIS A 120 9.14 16.35 -0.81
C HIS A 120 8.50 16.81 0.51
N GLN A 121 7.43 16.16 0.97
CA GLN A 121 6.74 16.54 2.20
C GLN A 121 7.03 15.62 3.39
N ALA A 122 7.73 14.51 3.22
CA ALA A 122 7.99 13.56 4.31
C ALA A 122 8.68 14.25 5.50
N ALA A 123 9.77 14.98 5.27
CA ALA A 123 10.51 15.70 6.31
C ALA A 123 9.69 16.74 7.07
N LYS A 124 8.66 17.32 6.45
CA LYS A 124 7.80 18.34 7.05
C LYS A 124 6.62 17.73 7.79
N SER A 125 5.95 16.75 7.19
CA SER A 125 4.63 16.30 7.63
C SER A 125 4.68 15.08 8.55
N MET A 126 5.66 14.20 8.35
CA MET A 126 5.73 12.95 9.12
C MET A 126 6.10 13.15 10.60
N PRO A 127 7.01 14.08 10.99
CA PRO A 127 7.25 14.35 12.40
C PRO A 127 5.98 14.74 13.15
N GLU A 128 5.12 15.56 12.54
CA GLU A 128 3.84 15.98 13.13
C GLU A 128 2.88 14.80 13.29
N LEU A 129 2.82 13.89 12.30
CA LEU A 129 2.01 12.66 12.38
C LEU A 129 2.42 11.79 13.57
N PHE A 130 3.72 11.49 13.74
CA PHE A 130 4.23 10.68 14.84
C PHE A 130 4.03 11.38 16.19
N GLU A 131 4.26 12.70 16.28
CA GLU A 131 3.99 13.48 17.49
C GLU A 131 2.49 13.46 17.86
N ARG A 132 1.61 13.58 16.87
CA ARG A 132 0.16 13.49 17.10
C ARG A 132 -0.24 12.09 17.59
N ALA A 133 0.30 11.03 16.98
CA ALA A 133 0.08 9.67 17.45
C ALA A 133 0.43 9.51 18.92
N ARG A 134 1.62 9.99 19.34
CA ARG A 134 2.05 9.95 20.75
C ARG A 134 1.11 10.75 21.67
N ARG A 135 0.70 11.96 21.27
CA ARG A 135 -0.24 12.78 22.06
C ARG A 135 -1.60 12.11 22.22
N GLU A 136 -2.05 11.38 21.19
CA GLU A 136 -3.32 10.66 21.18
C GLU A 136 -3.22 9.26 21.81
N GLY A 137 -2.04 8.85 22.27
CA GLY A 137 -1.80 7.55 22.90
C GLY A 137 -1.83 6.37 21.91
N VAL A 138 -1.62 6.63 20.62
CA VAL A 138 -1.58 5.61 19.57
C VAL A 138 -0.13 5.16 19.35
N ASP A 139 0.13 3.86 19.47
CA ASP A 139 1.41 3.27 19.10
C ASP A 139 1.45 3.08 17.58
N LEU A 140 1.93 4.11 16.89
CA LEU A 140 2.08 4.14 15.43
C LEU A 140 3.46 3.65 15.03
N LYS A 141 3.51 2.68 14.13
CA LYS A 141 4.69 2.24 13.40
C LYS A 141 4.51 2.46 11.90
N ALA A 142 5.62 2.40 11.16
CA ALA A 142 5.61 2.37 9.71
C ALA A 142 6.78 1.55 9.19
N ASP A 143 6.68 1.07 7.96
CA ASP A 143 7.80 0.47 7.24
C ASP A 143 7.93 1.04 5.82
N VAL A 144 9.12 0.90 5.22
CA VAL A 144 9.44 1.43 3.89
C VAL A 144 10.39 0.49 3.15
N TYR A 145 10.26 0.42 1.83
CA TYR A 145 11.26 -0.17 0.95
C TYR A 145 12.07 0.92 0.23
N PRO A 146 13.34 0.65 -0.16
CA PRO A 146 14.30 1.67 -0.60
C PRO A 146 14.21 1.99 -2.10
N TYR A 147 13.02 2.25 -2.63
CA TYR A 147 12.80 2.57 -4.05
C TYR A 147 11.77 3.66 -4.21
N THR A 148 11.98 4.49 -5.23
CA THR A 148 11.09 5.61 -5.59
C THR A 148 9.90 5.19 -6.45
N PHE A 149 9.72 3.90 -6.73
CA PHE A 149 8.64 3.39 -7.57
C PHE A 149 7.98 2.17 -6.94
N TRP A 150 6.70 2.02 -7.23
CA TRP A 150 5.86 0.91 -6.78
C TRP A 150 5.58 -0.10 -7.90
N HIS A 151 5.05 -1.26 -7.55
CA HIS A 151 4.56 -2.29 -8.46
C HIS A 151 3.17 -2.72 -8.00
N SER A 152 2.18 -2.53 -8.87
CA SER A 152 0.79 -2.91 -8.60
C SER A 152 0.01 -3.08 -9.91
N THR A 153 -1.32 -3.25 -9.81
CA THR A 153 -2.19 -3.28 -10.99
C THR A 153 -2.35 -1.88 -11.57
N ILE A 154 -2.63 -1.77 -12.88
CA ILE A 154 -2.87 -0.48 -13.54
C ILE A 154 -4.10 0.27 -12.97
N ARG A 155 -4.99 -0.43 -12.29
CA ARG A 155 -6.24 0.12 -11.73
C ARG A 155 -6.02 1.05 -10.54
N VAL A 156 -4.93 0.88 -9.77
CA VAL A 156 -4.61 1.77 -8.64
C VAL A 156 -4.30 3.20 -9.07
N ILE A 157 -3.95 3.41 -10.35
CA ILE A 157 -3.66 4.75 -10.90
C ILE A 157 -4.85 5.70 -10.77
N VAL A 158 -6.10 5.20 -10.87
CA VAL A 158 -7.32 5.99 -10.73
C VAL A 158 -8.04 5.56 -9.44
N PRO A 159 -7.77 6.23 -8.30
CA PRO A 159 -8.21 5.77 -6.98
C PRO A 159 -9.73 5.68 -6.82
N ASP A 160 -10.51 6.54 -7.47
CA ASP A 160 -11.98 6.55 -7.40
C ASP A 160 -12.67 5.55 -8.33
N ARG A 161 -11.89 4.73 -9.05
CA ARG A 161 -12.38 3.68 -9.94
C ARG A 161 -13.15 4.15 -11.17
N ASP A 162 -13.21 5.44 -11.44
CA ASP A 162 -13.87 6.00 -12.65
C ASP A 162 -12.91 5.95 -13.85
N TYR A 163 -12.51 4.73 -14.22
CA TYR A 163 -11.47 4.42 -15.21
C TYR A 163 -11.74 4.94 -16.62
N PHE A 164 -12.98 5.29 -16.93
CA PHE A 164 -13.41 5.71 -18.26
C PHE A 164 -13.80 7.19 -18.34
N ASN A 165 -13.55 7.95 -17.29
CA ASN A 165 -13.69 9.39 -17.27
C ASN A 165 -12.35 10.03 -17.70
N PRO A 166 -12.27 10.66 -18.91
CA PRO A 166 -11.00 11.16 -19.43
C PRO A 166 -10.34 12.20 -18.51
N GLN A 167 -11.12 13.08 -17.86
CA GLN A 167 -10.60 14.13 -16.99
C GLN A 167 -9.94 13.52 -15.72
N LYS A 168 -10.58 12.51 -15.14
CA LYS A 168 -10.03 11.82 -13.97
C LYS A 168 -8.79 11.00 -14.30
N VAL A 169 -8.80 10.32 -15.45
CA VAL A 169 -7.61 9.60 -15.93
C VAL A 169 -6.47 10.58 -16.19
N GLU A 170 -6.72 11.72 -16.85
CA GLU A 170 -5.71 12.74 -17.11
C GLU A 170 -5.11 13.28 -15.80
N GLN A 171 -5.96 13.62 -14.82
CA GLN A 171 -5.51 14.07 -13.51
C GLN A 171 -4.66 12.98 -12.82
N ALA A 172 -5.13 11.75 -12.78
CA ALA A 172 -4.43 10.64 -12.14
C ALA A 172 -3.07 10.34 -12.79
N LEU A 173 -2.98 10.41 -14.13
CA LEU A 173 -1.71 10.29 -14.82
C LEU A 173 -0.74 11.43 -14.45
N ALA A 174 -1.25 12.67 -14.35
CA ALA A 174 -0.43 13.82 -13.94
C ALA A 174 0.06 13.68 -12.49
N GLU A 175 -0.79 13.20 -11.58
CA GLU A 175 -0.46 12.94 -10.17
C GLU A 175 0.61 11.87 -10.00
N ASN A 176 0.70 10.91 -10.93
CA ASN A 176 1.79 9.92 -11.01
C ASN A 176 3.04 10.43 -11.76
N GLY A 177 3.14 11.74 -12.03
CA GLY A 177 4.27 12.36 -12.72
C GLY A 177 4.24 12.18 -14.24
N GLY A 178 3.11 11.75 -14.81
CA GLY A 178 2.88 11.60 -16.24
C GLY A 178 3.05 10.17 -16.77
N ALA A 179 2.51 9.95 -17.95
CA ALA A 179 2.49 8.63 -18.61
C ALA A 179 3.88 8.01 -18.85
N GLN A 180 4.94 8.80 -18.91
CA GLN A 180 6.33 8.35 -19.02
C GLN A 180 6.84 7.68 -17.74
N ASN A 181 6.19 7.92 -16.59
CA ASN A 181 6.54 7.34 -15.30
C ASN A 181 5.78 6.04 -14.99
N ILE A 182 4.89 5.62 -15.88
CA ILE A 182 4.10 4.40 -15.74
C ILE A 182 4.60 3.40 -16.78
N ARG A 183 5.21 2.31 -16.31
CA ARG A 183 5.78 1.26 -17.15
C ARG A 183 4.96 -0.01 -17.04
N ILE A 184 4.52 -0.54 -18.16
CA ILE A 184 3.78 -1.80 -18.23
C ILE A 184 4.72 -2.97 -17.97
N VAL A 185 4.39 -3.83 -17.03
CA VAL A 185 5.16 -5.04 -16.71
C VAL A 185 4.70 -6.21 -17.57
N ASN A 186 3.39 -6.39 -17.70
CA ASN A 186 2.78 -7.44 -18.51
C ASN A 186 1.48 -6.93 -19.14
N TYR A 187 1.22 -7.36 -20.36
CA TYR A 187 -0.02 -7.10 -21.08
C TYR A 187 -0.32 -8.26 -22.03
N ALA A 188 -1.16 -9.18 -21.60
CA ALA A 188 -1.43 -10.42 -22.34
C ALA A 188 -1.98 -10.20 -23.76
N PRO A 189 -2.87 -9.19 -24.02
CA PRO A 189 -3.36 -8.95 -25.37
C PRO A 189 -2.27 -8.56 -26.39
N GLU A 190 -1.16 -7.94 -25.92
CA GLU A 190 -0.05 -7.53 -26.77
C GLU A 190 1.27 -7.59 -25.96
N ALA A 191 1.84 -8.79 -25.84
CA ALA A 191 3.03 -9.04 -25.00
C ALA A 191 4.26 -8.18 -25.36
N ALA A 192 4.34 -7.67 -26.60
CA ALA A 192 5.41 -6.78 -27.06
C ALA A 192 5.40 -5.39 -26.37
N LEU A 193 4.33 -5.04 -25.66
CA LEU A 193 4.23 -3.80 -24.89
C LEU A 193 4.85 -3.90 -23.49
N ALA A 194 5.18 -5.11 -23.04
CA ALA A 194 5.89 -5.30 -21.77
C ALA A 194 7.23 -4.54 -21.78
N GLY A 195 7.50 -3.81 -20.70
CA GLY A 195 8.68 -2.96 -20.57
C GLY A 195 8.54 -1.56 -21.18
N LYS A 196 7.48 -1.25 -21.93
CA LYS A 196 7.22 0.09 -22.45
C LYS A 196 6.50 0.96 -21.44
N THR A 197 6.74 2.27 -21.50
CA THR A 197 5.95 3.25 -20.76
C THR A 197 4.58 3.46 -21.44
N LEU A 198 3.61 3.94 -20.66
CA LEU A 198 2.30 4.30 -21.20
C LEU A 198 2.40 5.39 -22.29
N ALA A 199 3.37 6.31 -22.17
CA ALA A 199 3.65 7.32 -23.20
C ALA A 199 4.16 6.70 -24.50
N GLU A 200 5.07 5.72 -24.44
CA GLU A 200 5.57 4.98 -25.62
C GLU A 200 4.45 4.16 -26.28
N ILE A 201 3.55 3.57 -25.47
CA ILE A 201 2.40 2.83 -25.96
C ILE A 201 1.39 3.76 -26.66
N ALA A 202 1.10 4.91 -26.05
CA ALA A 202 0.24 5.93 -26.65
C ALA A 202 0.77 6.37 -28.04
N THR A 203 2.07 6.60 -28.12
CA THR A 203 2.75 6.93 -29.40
C THR A 203 2.64 5.78 -30.42
N HIS A 204 2.89 4.54 -29.98
CA HIS A 204 2.79 3.35 -30.82
C HIS A 204 1.37 3.14 -31.39
N TRP A 205 0.36 3.36 -30.57
CA TRP A 205 -1.04 3.25 -30.98
C TRP A 205 -1.61 4.50 -31.64
N GLN A 206 -0.84 5.60 -31.74
CA GLN A 206 -1.26 6.90 -32.28
C GLN A 206 -2.50 7.46 -31.56
N VAL A 207 -2.52 7.37 -30.24
CA VAL A 207 -3.60 7.86 -29.35
C VAL A 207 -3.02 8.72 -28.24
N THR A 208 -3.89 9.37 -27.45
CA THR A 208 -3.45 10.07 -26.23
C THR A 208 -3.08 9.06 -25.12
N PRO A 209 -2.25 9.44 -24.13
CA PRO A 209 -2.00 8.61 -22.95
C PRO A 209 -3.26 8.22 -22.19
N VAL A 210 -4.27 9.10 -22.14
CA VAL A 210 -5.58 8.85 -21.53
C VAL A 210 -6.31 7.73 -22.28
N GLU A 211 -6.37 7.82 -23.60
CA GLU A 211 -6.97 6.77 -24.44
C GLU A 211 -6.22 5.45 -24.34
N ALA A 212 -4.90 5.48 -24.29
CA ALA A 212 -4.07 4.28 -24.11
C ALA A 212 -4.39 3.59 -22.77
N TYR A 213 -4.45 4.34 -21.68
CA TYR A 213 -4.85 3.84 -20.36
C TYR A 213 -6.24 3.18 -20.41
N MET A 214 -7.25 3.91 -20.89
CA MET A 214 -8.63 3.44 -20.97
C MET A 214 -8.74 2.19 -21.86
N ARG A 215 -7.99 2.12 -22.96
CA ARG A 215 -7.94 0.95 -23.85
C ARG A 215 -7.36 -0.28 -23.15
N ILE A 216 -6.27 -0.11 -22.37
CA ILE A 216 -5.66 -1.18 -21.60
C ILE A 216 -6.63 -1.71 -20.55
N VAL A 217 -7.21 -0.83 -19.73
CA VAL A 217 -8.17 -1.21 -18.67
C VAL A 217 -9.39 -1.91 -19.26
N LYS A 218 -9.91 -1.42 -20.40
CA LYS A 218 -11.05 -2.06 -21.09
C LYS A 218 -10.73 -3.48 -21.57
N ALA A 219 -9.53 -3.70 -22.07
CA ALA A 219 -9.10 -5.01 -22.59
C ALA A 219 -8.88 -6.05 -21.47
N THR A 220 -8.77 -5.62 -20.21
CA THR A 220 -8.51 -6.49 -19.04
C THR A 220 -9.73 -6.65 -18.14
N GLY A 221 -10.95 -6.57 -18.67
CA GLY A 221 -12.21 -6.83 -17.96
C GLY A 221 -13.08 -5.61 -17.71
N GLY A 222 -12.65 -4.40 -18.12
CA GLY A 222 -13.45 -3.18 -18.00
C GLY A 222 -13.76 -2.79 -16.56
N ALA A 223 -14.99 -2.27 -16.33
CA ALA A 223 -15.48 -1.91 -15.02
C ALA A 223 -16.07 -3.10 -14.22
N ASP A 224 -16.23 -4.26 -14.85
CA ASP A 224 -16.96 -5.41 -14.30
C ASP A 224 -16.12 -6.29 -13.35
N GLY A 225 -14.98 -5.78 -12.87
CA GLY A 225 -14.15 -6.43 -11.86
C GLY A 225 -12.76 -6.88 -12.35
N PRO A 226 -11.89 -7.27 -11.42
CA PRO A 226 -10.56 -7.74 -11.76
C PRO A 226 -10.64 -9.06 -12.52
N ASN A 227 -10.04 -9.08 -13.69
CA ASN A 227 -9.73 -10.34 -14.34
C ASN A 227 -8.33 -10.79 -13.83
N GLU A 228 -8.10 -12.10 -13.66
CA GLU A 228 -6.79 -12.68 -13.30
C GLU A 228 -5.64 -12.26 -14.24
N GLN A 229 -5.98 -11.61 -15.37
CA GLN A 229 -5.05 -11.04 -16.34
C GLN A 229 -4.80 -9.53 -16.16
N ASP A 230 -4.99 -9.01 -14.97
CA ASP A 230 -4.77 -7.58 -14.71
C ASP A 230 -3.35 -7.17 -15.10
N VAL A 231 -3.26 -6.01 -15.74
CA VAL A 231 -1.98 -5.45 -16.16
C VAL A 231 -1.25 -4.92 -14.95
N ASN A 232 -0.07 -5.46 -14.70
CA ASN A 232 0.82 -4.94 -13.69
C ASN A 232 1.68 -3.82 -14.27
N VAL A 233 1.91 -2.82 -13.45
CA VAL A 233 2.70 -1.64 -13.80
C VAL A 233 3.72 -1.30 -12.72
N LEU A 234 4.78 -0.61 -13.13
CA LEU A 234 5.67 0.11 -12.24
C LEU A 234 5.35 1.60 -12.37
N GLY A 235 5.10 2.28 -11.27
CA GLY A 235 4.82 3.72 -11.24
C GLY A 235 5.71 4.44 -10.26
N THR A 236 6.09 5.69 -10.56
CA THR A 236 6.86 6.52 -9.63
C THR A 236 5.97 6.89 -8.43
N SER A 237 6.46 6.64 -7.23
CA SER A 237 5.71 6.84 -5.99
C SER A 237 6.19 8.01 -5.15
N MET A 238 7.50 8.26 -5.12
CA MET A 238 8.11 9.22 -4.19
C MET A 238 9.31 9.91 -4.82
N SER A 239 9.68 11.05 -4.27
CA SER A 239 10.99 11.62 -4.49
C SER A 239 12.07 10.83 -3.73
N GLU A 240 13.32 10.88 -4.17
CA GLU A 240 14.44 10.27 -3.44
C GLU A 240 14.66 10.93 -2.06
N ASP A 241 14.29 12.21 -1.92
CA ASP A 241 14.36 12.93 -0.63
C ASP A 241 13.38 12.34 0.38
N ASP A 242 12.15 12.01 -0.04
CA ASP A 242 11.17 11.35 0.82
C ASP A 242 11.62 9.95 1.22
N VAL A 243 12.10 9.14 0.26
CA VAL A 243 12.66 7.81 0.55
C VAL A 243 13.83 7.92 1.52
N SER A 244 14.75 8.84 1.29
CA SER A 244 15.91 9.06 2.17
C SER A 244 15.48 9.47 3.58
N TRP A 245 14.47 10.31 3.71
CA TRP A 245 13.94 10.70 5.02
C TRP A 245 13.36 9.49 5.78
N PHE A 246 12.53 8.65 5.11
CA PHE A 246 11.98 7.44 5.72
C PHE A 246 13.09 6.45 6.11
N ILE A 247 14.11 6.30 5.28
CA ILE A 247 15.24 5.41 5.58
C ILE A 247 16.05 5.91 6.76
N ALA A 248 16.29 7.22 6.87
CA ALA A 248 17.06 7.80 7.97
C ALA A 248 16.29 7.79 9.32
N ASN A 249 14.95 7.81 9.29
CA ASN A 249 14.15 7.89 10.50
C ASN A 249 14.27 6.60 11.35
N PRO A 250 14.66 6.68 12.64
CA PRO A 250 14.91 5.51 13.48
C PRO A 250 13.64 4.74 13.87
N GLU A 251 12.45 5.33 13.77
CA GLU A 251 11.17 4.72 14.15
C GLU A 251 10.50 3.95 13.00
N ILE A 252 11.03 4.05 11.77
CA ILE A 252 10.46 3.41 10.58
C ILE A 252 11.25 2.14 10.26
N MET A 253 10.56 1.02 10.19
CA MET A 253 11.13 -0.29 9.85
C MET A 253 11.45 -0.41 8.36
N PHE A 254 12.07 -1.49 7.97
CA PHE A 254 12.29 -1.83 6.57
C PHE A 254 11.49 -3.05 6.15
N CYS A 255 10.83 -2.94 5.01
CA CYS A 255 10.13 -4.03 4.36
C CYS A 255 10.70 -4.31 2.96
N THR A 256 10.18 -5.32 2.30
CA THR A 256 10.45 -5.57 0.88
C THR A 256 9.24 -5.27 0.02
N ASP A 257 8.03 -5.51 0.52
CA ASP A 257 6.79 -5.50 -0.26
C ASP A 257 6.95 -6.27 -1.60
N GLY A 258 7.81 -7.28 -1.58
CA GLY A 258 8.30 -7.98 -2.74
C GLY A 258 7.74 -9.38 -2.87
N ALA A 259 7.60 -9.85 -4.12
CA ALA A 259 7.33 -11.24 -4.45
C ALA A 259 8.63 -11.96 -4.85
N LEU A 260 8.66 -13.30 -4.69
CA LEU A 260 9.81 -14.13 -5.08
C LEU A 260 10.13 -14.03 -6.59
N HIS A 261 9.12 -13.79 -7.42
CA HIS A 261 9.21 -13.71 -8.89
C HIS A 261 8.54 -12.43 -9.41
N GLY A 262 8.82 -11.29 -8.77
CA GLY A 262 8.29 -9.98 -9.19
C GLY A 262 9.21 -9.27 -10.17
N ALA A 263 8.64 -8.42 -11.04
CA ALA A 263 9.42 -7.54 -11.93
C ALA A 263 10.08 -6.37 -11.19
N HIS A 264 9.60 -6.02 -10.01
CA HIS A 264 10.20 -4.98 -9.17
C HIS A 264 11.40 -5.55 -8.42
N PRO A 265 12.57 -4.86 -8.39
CA PRO A 265 13.76 -5.36 -7.70
C PRO A 265 13.62 -5.46 -6.18
N ARG A 266 12.57 -4.87 -5.58
CA ARG A 266 12.38 -4.77 -4.13
C ARG A 266 12.35 -6.13 -3.41
N GLY A 267 11.88 -7.20 -4.07
CA GLY A 267 11.81 -8.53 -3.47
C GLY A 267 13.16 -9.09 -3.06
N ALA A 268 14.19 -8.92 -3.89
CA ALA A 268 15.55 -9.40 -3.62
C ALA A 268 16.52 -8.27 -3.25
N GLY A 269 16.26 -7.04 -3.69
CA GLY A 269 17.21 -5.93 -3.63
C GLY A 269 17.03 -4.97 -2.46
N SER A 270 15.92 -5.00 -1.70
CA SER A 270 15.66 -4.00 -0.66
C SER A 270 16.77 -3.95 0.41
N TYR A 271 17.05 -5.03 1.08
CA TYR A 271 18.07 -5.04 2.13
C TYR A 271 19.49 -4.82 1.60
N PRO A 272 19.93 -5.45 0.48
CA PRO A 272 21.22 -5.14 -0.12
C PRO A 272 21.36 -3.66 -0.52
N ARG A 273 20.30 -3.03 -1.07
CA ARG A 273 20.30 -1.61 -1.41
C ARG A 273 20.42 -0.72 -0.18
N ILE A 274 19.71 -1.02 0.91
CA ILE A 274 19.81 -0.26 2.16
C ILE A 274 21.26 -0.32 2.65
N LEU A 275 21.85 -1.50 2.77
CA LEU A 275 23.21 -1.67 3.28
C LEU A 275 24.28 -1.12 2.32
N GLY A 276 24.12 -1.32 1.02
CA GLY A 276 25.08 -0.85 0.02
C GLY A 276 24.97 0.64 -0.24
N HIS A 277 23.81 1.09 -0.65
CA HIS A 277 23.62 2.46 -1.12
C HIS A 277 23.46 3.46 0.04
N TYR A 278 22.50 3.25 0.94
CA TYR A 278 22.20 4.24 1.99
C TYR A 278 23.18 4.20 3.16
N VAL A 279 23.63 3.02 3.59
CA VAL A 279 24.58 2.91 4.69
C VAL A 279 26.01 3.19 4.22
N ARG A 280 26.53 2.38 3.27
CA ARG A 280 27.94 2.41 2.89
C ARG A 280 28.30 3.61 2.00
N GLU A 281 27.53 3.87 0.94
CA GLU A 281 27.85 4.88 -0.05
C GLU A 281 27.40 6.27 0.40
N GLN A 282 26.11 6.45 0.74
CA GLN A 282 25.57 7.73 1.17
C GLN A 282 25.86 8.07 2.64
N LYS A 283 26.15 7.08 3.47
CA LYS A 283 26.33 7.23 4.93
C LYS A 283 25.13 7.91 5.60
N LEU A 284 23.94 7.63 5.09
CA LEU A 284 22.69 8.25 5.53
C LEU A 284 22.30 7.82 6.96
N LEU A 285 22.63 6.58 7.35
CA LEU A 285 22.41 6.05 8.69
C LEU A 285 23.53 5.07 9.06
N PRO A 286 23.82 4.89 10.38
CA PRO A 286 24.79 3.90 10.87
C PRO A 286 24.34 2.46 10.55
N LEU A 287 25.30 1.56 10.36
CA LEU A 287 25.04 0.14 10.10
C LEU A 287 24.19 -0.50 11.21
N GLU A 288 24.52 -0.21 12.47
CA GLU A 288 23.82 -0.74 13.65
C GLU A 288 22.35 -0.36 13.65
N LEU A 289 22.03 0.90 13.29
CA LEU A 289 20.65 1.36 13.16
C LEU A 289 19.93 0.65 12.00
N ALA A 290 20.60 0.49 10.85
CA ALA A 290 20.02 -0.22 9.72
C ALA A 290 19.69 -1.68 10.08
N ILE A 291 20.58 -2.38 10.76
CA ILE A 291 20.34 -3.76 11.24
C ILE A 291 19.19 -3.79 12.26
N HIS A 292 19.16 -2.85 13.19
CA HIS A 292 18.08 -2.76 14.17
C HIS A 292 16.71 -2.58 13.50
N LYS A 293 16.61 -1.71 12.48
CA LYS A 293 15.38 -1.48 11.69
C LYS A 293 14.96 -2.70 10.85
N MET A 294 15.90 -3.59 10.53
CA MET A 294 15.63 -4.87 9.82
C MET A 294 15.23 -6.01 10.75
N THR A 295 15.56 -5.93 12.04
CA THR A 295 15.48 -7.07 12.97
C THR A 295 14.82 -6.71 14.29
N GLY A 296 15.44 -5.88 15.11
CA GLY A 296 14.98 -5.55 16.46
C GLY A 296 13.62 -4.84 16.49
N LEU A 297 13.42 -3.86 15.61
CA LEU A 297 12.14 -3.15 15.54
C LEU A 297 10.97 -4.06 15.12
N PRO A 298 11.05 -4.82 14.00
CA PRO A 298 9.97 -5.73 13.65
C PRO A 298 9.80 -6.87 14.66
N ALA A 299 10.87 -7.35 15.31
CA ALA A 299 10.76 -8.34 16.39
C ALA A 299 9.98 -7.78 17.59
N ALA A 300 10.24 -6.55 17.99
CA ALA A 300 9.50 -5.87 19.05
C ALA A 300 8.02 -5.69 18.69
N GLN A 301 7.71 -5.30 17.43
CA GLN A 301 6.33 -5.18 16.93
C GLN A 301 5.57 -6.51 17.00
N LEU A 302 6.27 -7.61 16.74
CA LEU A 302 5.71 -8.96 16.78
C LEU A 302 5.79 -9.63 18.17
N HIS A 303 6.25 -8.92 19.20
CA HIS A 303 6.46 -9.46 20.54
C HIS A 303 7.32 -10.74 20.56
N LEU A 304 8.36 -10.79 19.69
CA LEU A 304 9.30 -11.92 19.53
C LEU A 304 10.62 -11.72 20.31
N ALA A 305 10.70 -10.79 21.23
CA ALA A 305 11.93 -10.48 21.99
C ALA A 305 12.22 -11.52 23.08
#